data_a59e77c94fc19fb4b120af6f824d18b0
#
_entry.id   a59e77c94fc19fb4b120af6f824d18b0
#
_cell.length_a   1.000
_cell.length_b   1.000
_cell.length_c   1.000
_cell.angle_alpha   90.00
_cell.angle_beta   90.00
_cell.angle_gamma   90.00
#
_symmetry.space_group_name_H-M   'P 1'
#
loop_
_entity.id
_entity.type
_entity.pdbx_description
1 polymer ?
#
loop_
_entity_poly.entity_id
_entity_poly.type
_entity_poly.pdbx_seq_one_letter_code
_entity_poly.pdbx_strand_id
1 'polypeptide(L)'
;MTKIFLHGSGHQAASWRETIAQMPEGANILRPNLAALLERKTARFDNLCAAFAEYCAQAREPLDLCGLSLGGIVALAYALDHSQKVRSLVLIGTPHKVPKAAFALQNLVFRFLPAAAFRTMAFDKADTFALGNSMRALDFSARAHEIGCPTLILCGEKDRANLASARFFAAHIPQAEFEVIPGVGHIVNEEAPAQLARILTNFYAALD
;
A
#
# COMPACT_ATOMS: atom_id res chain seq x y z
N MET A 1 2.83 -14.76 -13.66
CA MET A 1 3.16 -13.38 -13.21
C MET A 1 3.18 -13.35 -11.69
N THR A 2 4.05 -12.55 -11.09
CA THR A 2 4.15 -12.45 -9.63
C THR A 2 3.36 -11.25 -9.13
N LYS A 3 2.42 -11.48 -8.22
CA LYS A 3 1.68 -10.44 -7.53
C LYS A 3 2.29 -10.21 -6.14
N ILE A 4 2.49 -8.95 -5.74
CA ILE A 4 3.04 -8.62 -4.41
C ILE A 4 2.05 -7.72 -3.68
N PHE A 5 1.55 -8.20 -2.53
CA PHE A 5 0.56 -7.52 -1.71
C PHE A 5 1.20 -6.94 -0.46
N LEU A 6 1.12 -5.62 -0.29
CA LEU A 6 1.78 -4.86 0.75
C LEU A 6 0.76 -4.32 1.77
N HIS A 7 0.98 -4.64 3.04
CA HIS A 7 0.09 -4.24 4.13
C HIS A 7 0.30 -2.79 4.60
N GLY A 8 -0.69 -2.23 5.29
CA GLY A 8 -0.60 -0.92 5.94
C GLY A 8 0.29 -0.92 7.19
N SER A 9 0.63 0.26 7.71
CA SER A 9 1.54 0.41 8.87
C SER A 9 1.03 -0.25 10.16
N GLY A 10 -0.30 -0.28 10.35
CA GLY A 10 -0.95 -0.90 11.51
C GLY A 10 -1.20 -2.40 11.38
N HIS A 11 -0.75 -3.05 10.31
CA HIS A 11 -1.09 -4.43 9.96
C HIS A 11 0.15 -5.26 9.71
N GLN A 12 -0.06 -6.54 9.47
CA GLN A 12 0.97 -7.51 9.07
C GLN A 12 0.59 -8.16 7.74
N ALA A 13 1.50 -8.92 7.15
CA ALA A 13 1.27 -9.68 5.92
C ALA A 13 0.04 -10.61 6.00
N ALA A 14 -0.30 -11.07 7.21
CA ALA A 14 -1.47 -11.92 7.46
C ALA A 14 -2.80 -11.23 7.20
N SER A 15 -2.88 -9.89 7.21
CA SER A 15 -4.12 -9.14 6.94
C SER A 15 -4.70 -9.39 5.54
N TRP A 16 -3.89 -9.89 4.62
CA TRP A 16 -4.32 -10.25 3.27
C TRP A 16 -4.92 -11.64 3.13
N ARG A 17 -4.91 -12.46 4.21
CA ARG A 17 -5.28 -13.88 4.15
C ARG A 17 -6.68 -14.08 3.57
N GLU A 18 -7.68 -13.38 4.12
CA GLU A 18 -9.08 -13.56 3.74
C GLU A 18 -9.36 -13.10 2.30
N THR A 19 -8.74 -12.00 1.88
CA THR A 19 -8.82 -11.52 0.49
C THR A 19 -8.23 -12.53 -0.47
N ILE A 20 -7.01 -13.03 -0.18
CA ILE A 20 -6.30 -13.97 -1.06
C ILE A 20 -7.03 -15.32 -1.14
N ALA A 21 -7.61 -15.79 -0.03
CA ALA A 21 -8.36 -17.05 -0.01
C ALA A 21 -9.60 -17.05 -0.93
N GLN A 22 -10.06 -15.87 -1.34
CA GLN A 22 -11.20 -15.70 -2.23
C GLN A 22 -10.80 -15.32 -3.67
N MET A 23 -9.51 -15.24 -3.94
CA MET A 23 -8.97 -15.08 -5.31
C MET A 23 -8.83 -16.46 -5.99
N PRO A 24 -8.77 -16.50 -7.34
CA PRO A 24 -8.58 -17.74 -8.06
C PRO A 24 -7.34 -18.53 -7.61
N GLU A 25 -7.46 -19.85 -7.55
CA GLU A 25 -6.34 -20.74 -7.22
C GLU A 25 -5.19 -20.61 -8.23
N GLY A 26 -3.96 -20.84 -7.77
CA GLY A 26 -2.76 -20.78 -8.61
C GLY A 26 -2.18 -19.39 -8.83
N ALA A 27 -2.78 -18.33 -8.28
CA ALA A 27 -2.17 -17.01 -8.31
C ALA A 27 -0.88 -16.99 -7.47
N ASN A 28 0.26 -16.68 -8.10
CA ASN A 28 1.53 -16.50 -7.39
C ASN A 28 1.51 -15.16 -6.65
N ILE A 29 1.07 -15.17 -5.39
CA ILE A 29 0.91 -13.98 -4.54
C ILE A 29 1.93 -14.02 -3.41
N LEU A 30 2.86 -13.07 -3.43
CA LEU A 30 3.80 -12.79 -2.34
C LEU A 30 3.24 -11.70 -1.44
N ARG A 31 3.47 -11.82 -0.15
CA ARG A 31 3.04 -10.85 0.87
C ARG A 31 4.13 -10.67 1.92
N PRO A 32 5.16 -9.87 1.61
CA PRO A 32 6.23 -9.63 2.57
C PRO A 32 5.71 -8.87 3.79
N ASN A 33 6.31 -9.16 4.94
CA ASN A 33 6.15 -8.28 6.10
C ASN A 33 7.13 -7.12 5.96
N LEU A 34 6.60 -5.90 5.82
CA LEU A 34 7.39 -4.70 5.56
C LEU A 34 8.44 -4.40 6.64
N ALA A 35 8.13 -4.67 7.91
CA ALA A 35 9.11 -4.50 8.98
C ALA A 35 10.24 -5.53 8.91
N ALA A 36 9.91 -6.78 8.55
CA ALA A 36 10.90 -7.83 8.39
C ALA A 36 11.88 -7.55 7.24
N LEU A 37 11.45 -6.86 6.18
CA LEU A 37 12.33 -6.45 5.09
C LEU A 37 13.45 -5.51 5.54
N LEU A 38 13.21 -4.71 6.57
CA LEU A 38 14.23 -3.81 7.11
C LEU A 38 15.36 -4.57 7.82
N GLU A 39 15.09 -5.79 8.29
CA GLU A 39 16.03 -6.58 9.08
C GLU A 39 16.53 -5.79 10.29
N ARG A 40 17.81 -5.31 10.23
CA ARG A 40 18.45 -4.47 11.25
C ARG A 40 18.61 -3.00 10.82
N LYS A 41 18.10 -2.63 9.63
CA LYS A 41 18.16 -1.24 9.16
C LYS A 41 17.17 -0.38 9.97
N THR A 42 17.52 0.87 10.19
CA THR A 42 16.61 1.83 10.85
C THR A 42 15.31 1.95 10.07
N ALA A 43 14.17 2.00 10.74
CA ALA A 43 12.85 2.16 10.16
C ALA A 43 12.68 3.57 9.56
N ARG A 44 13.18 3.75 8.36
CA ARG A 44 13.06 4.94 7.53
C ARG A 44 12.49 4.57 6.18
N PHE A 45 11.78 5.50 5.56
CA PHE A 45 11.12 5.25 4.27
C PHE A 45 12.10 4.91 3.14
N ASP A 46 13.22 5.61 3.06
CA ASP A 46 14.31 5.33 2.13
C ASP A 46 14.87 3.90 2.27
N ASN A 47 15.13 3.48 3.52
CA ASN A 47 15.57 2.12 3.81
C ASN A 47 14.50 1.07 3.46
N LEU A 48 13.22 1.38 3.71
CA LEU A 48 12.11 0.49 3.37
C LEU A 48 11.95 0.34 1.87
N CYS A 49 12.06 1.43 1.11
CA CYS A 49 12.03 1.38 -0.36
C CYS A 49 13.21 0.57 -0.93
N ALA A 50 14.43 0.78 -0.40
CA ALA A 50 15.60 0.01 -0.81
C ALA A 50 15.45 -1.49 -0.50
N ALA A 51 15.00 -1.84 0.72
CA ALA A 51 14.75 -3.22 1.10
C ALA A 51 13.64 -3.88 0.27
N PHE A 52 12.59 -3.13 -0.07
CA PHE A 52 11.55 -3.62 -0.96
C PHE A 52 12.07 -3.82 -2.39
N ALA A 53 12.94 -2.96 -2.90
CA ALA A 53 13.56 -3.13 -4.21
C ALA A 53 14.48 -4.38 -4.24
N GLU A 54 15.25 -4.63 -3.18
CA GLU A 54 16.03 -5.86 -3.02
C GLU A 54 15.14 -7.11 -3.00
N TYR A 55 13.97 -7.04 -2.34
CA TYR A 55 12.98 -8.12 -2.34
C TYR A 55 12.39 -8.36 -3.73
N CYS A 56 11.98 -7.30 -4.43
CA CYS A 56 11.44 -7.40 -5.80
C CYS A 56 12.44 -7.99 -6.80
N ALA A 57 13.74 -7.72 -6.63
CA ALA A 57 14.79 -8.26 -7.52
C ALA A 57 14.89 -9.79 -7.47
N GLN A 58 14.33 -10.43 -6.45
CA GLN A 58 14.29 -11.89 -6.33
C GLN A 58 13.01 -12.50 -6.94
N ALA A 59 12.05 -11.66 -7.31
CA ALA A 59 10.78 -12.10 -7.87
C ALA A 59 10.83 -12.14 -9.41
N ARG A 60 9.99 -13.01 -10.00
CA ARG A 60 9.86 -13.09 -11.45
C ARG A 60 9.09 -11.86 -11.99
N GLU A 61 9.75 -11.05 -12.77
CA GLU A 61 9.18 -9.88 -13.44
C GLU A 61 8.40 -10.25 -14.73
N PRO A 62 7.49 -9.39 -15.21
CA PRO A 62 7.07 -8.15 -14.57
C PRO A 62 6.13 -8.40 -13.37
N LEU A 63 6.03 -7.40 -12.47
CA LEU A 63 5.33 -7.48 -11.20
C LEU A 63 3.96 -6.80 -11.23
N ASP A 64 2.99 -7.40 -10.55
CA ASP A 64 1.74 -6.74 -10.19
C ASP A 64 1.82 -6.31 -8.71
N LEU A 65 1.77 -5.02 -8.45
CA LEU A 65 1.88 -4.49 -7.10
C LEU A 65 0.51 -4.07 -6.56
N CYS A 66 0.18 -4.51 -5.36
CA CYS A 66 -1.04 -4.11 -4.67
C CYS A 66 -0.69 -3.66 -3.25
N GLY A 67 -1.06 -2.44 -2.88
CA GLY A 67 -0.71 -1.90 -1.57
C GLY A 67 -1.84 -1.15 -0.89
N LEU A 68 -2.01 -1.43 0.42
CA LEU A 68 -2.89 -0.69 1.31
C LEU A 68 -2.09 0.38 2.06
N SER A 69 -2.54 1.65 2.02
CA SER A 69 -1.99 2.73 2.86
C SER A 69 -0.46 2.85 2.71
N LEU A 70 0.34 2.58 3.75
CA LEU A 70 1.80 2.52 3.68
C LEU A 70 2.28 1.58 2.56
N GLY A 71 1.67 0.40 2.43
CA GLY A 71 2.00 -0.53 1.35
C GLY A 71 1.76 0.06 -0.03
N GLY A 72 0.71 0.87 -0.18
CA GLY A 72 0.45 1.62 -1.40
C GLY A 72 1.50 2.69 -1.69
N ILE A 73 1.99 3.40 -0.64
CA ILE A 73 3.08 4.38 -0.78
C ILE A 73 4.37 3.70 -1.25
N VAL A 74 4.71 2.53 -0.67
CA VAL A 74 5.90 1.76 -1.06
C VAL A 74 5.77 1.23 -2.48
N ALA A 75 4.60 0.69 -2.85
CA ALA A 75 4.33 0.21 -4.21
C ALA A 75 4.42 1.34 -5.25
N LEU A 76 3.85 2.51 -4.94
CA LEU A 76 3.90 3.70 -5.79
C LEU A 76 5.33 4.20 -5.99
N ALA A 77 6.11 4.31 -4.90
CA ALA A 77 7.52 4.72 -4.98
C ALA A 77 8.32 3.76 -5.86
N TYR A 78 8.14 2.44 -5.67
CA TYR A 78 8.79 1.44 -6.51
C TYR A 78 8.38 1.55 -7.98
N ALA A 79 7.10 1.73 -8.28
CA ALA A 79 6.61 1.86 -9.65
C ALA A 79 7.16 3.11 -10.35
N LEU A 80 7.34 4.21 -9.62
CA LEU A 80 7.96 5.43 -10.14
C LEU A 80 9.45 5.25 -10.48
N ASP A 81 10.19 4.50 -9.65
CA ASP A 81 11.64 4.35 -9.80
C ASP A 81 12.02 3.12 -10.65
N HIS A 82 11.08 2.17 -10.88
CA HIS A 82 11.29 0.92 -11.60
C HIS A 82 10.15 0.62 -12.57
N SER A 83 9.70 1.61 -13.34
CA SER A 83 8.48 1.52 -14.19
C SER A 83 8.48 0.33 -15.16
N GLN A 84 9.64 -0.04 -15.71
CA GLN A 84 9.77 -1.18 -16.65
C GLN A 84 9.56 -2.55 -16.00
N LYS A 85 9.58 -2.63 -14.66
CA LYS A 85 9.43 -3.86 -13.91
C LYS A 85 8.00 -4.08 -13.39
N VAL A 86 7.14 -3.06 -13.50
CA VAL A 86 5.78 -3.08 -12.97
C VAL A 86 4.78 -3.18 -14.12
N ARG A 87 4.02 -4.27 -14.16
CA ARG A 87 2.94 -4.51 -15.12
C ARG A 87 1.67 -3.76 -14.73
N SER A 88 1.34 -3.77 -13.44
CA SER A 88 0.15 -3.09 -12.91
C SER A 88 0.34 -2.65 -11.46
N LEU A 89 -0.45 -1.65 -11.07
CA LEU A 89 -0.41 -1.05 -9.73
C LEU A 89 -1.82 -0.96 -9.16
N VAL A 90 -1.99 -1.39 -7.90
CA VAL A 90 -3.23 -1.20 -7.14
C VAL A 90 -2.95 -0.40 -5.89
N LEU A 91 -3.59 0.75 -5.75
CA LEU A 91 -3.46 1.69 -4.64
C LEU A 91 -4.75 1.73 -3.82
N ILE A 92 -4.72 1.23 -2.59
CA ILE A 92 -5.89 1.16 -1.70
C ILE A 92 -5.71 2.13 -0.53
N GLY A 93 -6.57 3.12 -0.39
CA GLY A 93 -6.49 4.10 0.69
C GLY A 93 -5.11 4.77 0.80
N THR A 94 -4.45 5.00 -0.33
CA THR A 94 -3.07 5.49 -0.41
C THR A 94 -3.06 7.01 -0.47
N PRO A 95 -2.36 7.71 0.44
CA PRO A 95 -2.22 9.16 0.37
C PRO A 95 -1.23 9.57 -0.73
N HIS A 96 -1.57 10.58 -1.55
CA HIS A 96 -0.64 11.16 -2.54
C HIS A 96 0.41 12.07 -1.90
N LYS A 97 0.11 12.59 -0.71
CA LYS A 97 1.04 13.34 0.15
C LYS A 97 0.68 13.10 1.61
N VAL A 98 1.66 13.20 2.50
CA VAL A 98 1.43 13.03 3.93
C VAL A 98 0.79 14.31 4.51
N PRO A 99 -0.47 14.27 4.99
CA PRO A 99 -1.12 15.43 5.56
C PRO A 99 -0.48 15.78 6.92
N LYS A 100 0.29 16.88 6.98
CA LYS A 100 1.09 17.25 8.17
C LYS A 100 0.26 17.30 9.46
N ALA A 101 -0.96 17.86 9.40
CA ALA A 101 -1.83 17.98 10.57
C ALA A 101 -2.38 16.61 11.04
N ALA A 102 -2.87 15.78 10.12
CA ALA A 102 -3.38 14.45 10.44
C ALA A 102 -2.27 13.56 10.99
N PHE A 103 -1.09 13.65 10.41
CA PHE A 103 0.08 12.92 10.87
C PHE A 103 0.54 13.37 12.26
N ALA A 104 0.53 14.66 12.56
CA ALA A 104 0.84 15.19 13.90
C ALA A 104 -0.18 14.70 14.94
N LEU A 105 -1.48 14.67 14.60
CA LEU A 105 -2.53 14.14 15.46
C LEU A 105 -2.35 12.61 15.69
N GLN A 106 -2.08 11.85 14.65
CA GLN A 106 -1.79 10.42 14.76
C GLN A 106 -0.60 10.14 15.68
N ASN A 107 0.49 10.88 15.52
CA ASN A 107 1.66 10.77 16.37
C ASN A 107 1.34 11.12 17.82
N LEU A 108 0.51 12.13 18.06
CA LEU A 108 0.07 12.49 19.41
C LEU A 108 -0.71 11.33 20.05
N VAL A 109 -1.67 10.75 19.32
CA VAL A 109 -2.44 9.59 19.80
C VAL A 109 -1.51 8.39 20.08
N PHE A 110 -0.64 8.05 19.15
CA PHE A 110 0.29 6.93 19.27
C PHE A 110 1.27 7.10 20.44
N ARG A 111 1.64 8.34 20.80
CA ARG A 111 2.50 8.64 21.96
C ARG A 111 1.89 8.13 23.26
N PHE A 112 0.57 8.20 23.41
CA PHE A 112 -0.15 7.76 24.61
C PHE A 112 -0.56 6.29 24.57
N LEU A 113 -0.49 5.61 23.43
CA LEU A 113 -0.76 4.19 23.36
C LEU A 113 0.37 3.39 24.05
N PRO A 114 0.01 2.36 24.84
CA PRO A 114 1.01 1.47 25.44
C PRO A 114 1.74 0.68 24.34
N ALA A 115 3.00 0.30 24.59
CA ALA A 115 3.80 -0.50 23.64
C ALA A 115 3.10 -1.84 23.28
N ALA A 116 2.29 -2.37 24.18
CA ALA A 116 1.50 -3.58 23.94
C ALA A 116 0.52 -3.44 22.75
N ALA A 117 0.01 -2.24 22.47
CA ALA A 117 -0.87 -2.00 21.33
C ALA A 117 -0.17 -2.20 19.97
N PHE A 118 1.16 -2.12 19.94
CA PHE A 118 1.95 -2.31 18.72
C PHE A 118 2.37 -3.76 18.47
N ARG A 119 2.09 -4.69 19.41
CA ARG A 119 2.48 -6.10 19.27
C ARG A 119 1.80 -6.82 18.10
N THR A 120 0.63 -6.36 17.69
CA THR A 120 -0.12 -6.91 16.56
C THR A 120 0.19 -6.21 15.25
N MET A 121 0.98 -5.14 15.29
CA MET A 121 1.43 -4.39 14.12
C MET A 121 2.75 -4.96 13.58
N ALA A 122 3.09 -4.65 12.34
CA ALA A 122 4.38 -5.06 11.77
C ALA A 122 5.54 -4.30 12.41
N PHE A 123 5.36 -3.02 12.70
CA PHE A 123 6.37 -2.15 13.30
C PHE A 123 6.09 -1.98 14.79
N ASP A 124 7.14 -2.01 15.60
CA ASP A 124 7.02 -1.61 17.00
C ASP A 124 6.75 -0.11 17.15
N LYS A 125 6.61 0.35 18.39
CA LYS A 125 6.29 1.77 18.66
C LYS A 125 7.39 2.70 18.17
N ALA A 126 8.66 2.38 18.42
CA ALA A 126 9.80 3.23 18.05
C ALA A 126 9.95 3.31 16.53
N ASP A 127 9.86 2.17 15.86
CA ASP A 127 9.95 2.06 14.39
C ASP A 127 8.77 2.75 13.71
N THR A 128 7.55 2.64 14.26
CA THR A 128 6.37 3.35 13.75
C THR A 128 6.61 4.86 13.74
N PHE A 129 7.17 5.43 14.82
CA PHE A 129 7.49 6.86 14.87
C PHE A 129 8.64 7.24 13.95
N ALA A 130 9.70 6.44 13.89
CA ALA A 130 10.87 6.71 13.06
C ALA A 130 10.49 6.70 11.57
N LEU A 131 9.76 5.67 11.14
CA LEU A 131 9.24 5.54 9.77
C LEU A 131 8.32 6.71 9.43
N GLY A 132 7.32 6.96 10.26
CA GLY A 132 6.39 8.06 10.04
C GLY A 132 7.11 9.41 9.94
N ASN A 133 8.05 9.72 10.83
CA ASN A 133 8.81 10.97 10.77
C ASN A 133 9.61 11.12 9.47
N SER A 134 10.16 10.02 8.92
CA SER A 134 10.89 10.04 7.66
C SER A 134 9.99 10.30 6.45
N MET A 135 8.68 10.03 6.59
CA MET A 135 7.69 10.19 5.52
C MET A 135 7.04 11.59 5.48
N ARG A 136 7.31 12.47 6.42
CA ARG A 136 6.62 13.77 6.57
C ARG A 136 6.68 14.69 5.34
N ALA A 137 7.73 14.57 4.54
CA ALA A 137 7.95 15.38 3.34
C ALA A 137 7.52 14.68 2.05
N LEU A 138 6.94 13.48 2.13
CA LEU A 138 6.50 12.77 0.94
C LEU A 138 5.33 13.51 0.26
N ASP A 139 5.52 13.76 -1.02
CA ASP A 139 4.54 14.34 -1.92
C ASP A 139 4.76 13.79 -3.33
N PHE A 140 3.83 12.99 -3.81
CA PHE A 140 3.86 12.38 -5.13
C PHE A 140 3.10 13.19 -6.18
N SER A 141 2.60 14.39 -5.81
CA SER A 141 1.75 15.19 -6.70
C SER A 141 2.42 15.52 -8.04
N ALA A 142 3.71 15.83 -8.00
CA ALA A 142 4.46 16.18 -9.21
C ALA A 142 4.79 14.98 -10.11
N ARG A 143 4.81 13.76 -9.55
CA ARG A 143 5.27 12.55 -10.24
C ARG A 143 4.16 11.56 -10.60
N ALA A 144 2.92 11.78 -10.14
CA ALA A 144 1.82 10.82 -10.37
C ALA A 144 1.61 10.53 -11.88
N HIS A 145 1.82 11.51 -12.75
CA HIS A 145 1.69 11.36 -14.20
C HIS A 145 2.78 10.49 -14.85
N GLU A 146 3.86 10.18 -14.16
CA GLU A 146 4.94 9.30 -14.63
C GLU A 146 4.55 7.80 -14.57
N ILE A 147 3.49 7.44 -13.84
CA ILE A 147 2.99 6.07 -13.77
C ILE A 147 2.38 5.68 -15.11
N GLY A 148 3.07 4.82 -15.86
CA GLY A 148 2.68 4.40 -17.20
C GLY A 148 1.96 3.05 -17.26
N CYS A 149 1.85 2.30 -16.15
CA CYS A 149 1.17 1.01 -16.12
C CYS A 149 -0.32 1.17 -15.78
N PRO A 150 -1.19 0.22 -16.20
CA PRO A 150 -2.56 0.12 -15.73
C PRO A 150 -2.62 0.19 -14.21
N THR A 151 -3.45 1.10 -13.69
CA THR A 151 -3.50 1.39 -12.26
C THR A 151 -4.95 1.36 -11.76
N LEU A 152 -5.20 0.57 -10.72
CA LEU A 152 -6.49 0.55 -10.03
C LEU A 152 -6.37 1.30 -8.70
N ILE A 153 -7.24 2.28 -8.51
CA ILE A 153 -7.30 3.10 -7.31
C ILE A 153 -8.58 2.75 -6.56
N LEU A 154 -8.42 2.30 -5.31
CA LEU A 154 -9.52 1.92 -4.45
C LEU A 154 -9.55 2.76 -3.17
N CYS A 155 -10.75 3.13 -2.74
CA CYS A 155 -10.94 3.81 -1.47
C CYS A 155 -12.26 3.36 -0.85
N GLY A 156 -12.26 3.06 0.44
CA GLY A 156 -13.52 2.83 1.15
C GLY A 156 -14.32 4.14 1.26
N GLU A 157 -15.63 4.06 1.12
CA GLU A 157 -16.53 5.23 1.19
C GLU A 157 -16.37 6.01 2.51
N LYS A 158 -16.11 5.29 3.61
CA LYS A 158 -15.91 5.88 4.94
C LYS A 158 -14.48 6.36 5.19
N ASP A 159 -13.53 6.06 4.32
CA ASP A 159 -12.14 6.54 4.42
C ASP A 159 -12.00 7.99 3.91
N ARG A 160 -12.65 8.90 4.64
CA ARG A 160 -12.67 10.33 4.29
C ARG A 160 -11.27 10.96 4.23
N ALA A 161 -10.32 10.42 4.95
CA ALA A 161 -8.94 10.93 4.98
C ALA A 161 -8.22 10.74 3.65
N ASN A 162 -8.47 9.61 2.97
CA ASN A 162 -7.76 9.26 1.74
C ASN A 162 -8.59 9.43 0.46
N LEU A 163 -9.89 9.69 0.56
CA LEU A 163 -10.76 9.85 -0.62
C LEU A 163 -10.29 10.99 -1.55
N ALA A 164 -9.79 12.08 -0.99
CA ALA A 164 -9.23 13.19 -1.78
C ALA A 164 -7.95 12.75 -2.52
N SER A 165 -7.11 11.93 -1.90
CA SER A 165 -5.91 11.36 -2.52
C SER A 165 -6.26 10.37 -3.62
N ALA A 166 -7.26 9.53 -3.41
CA ALA A 166 -7.73 8.58 -4.41
C ALA A 166 -8.24 9.29 -5.66
N ARG A 167 -9.05 10.35 -5.50
CA ARG A 167 -9.50 11.20 -6.60
C ARG A 167 -8.34 11.92 -7.31
N PHE A 168 -7.34 12.37 -6.54
CA PHE A 168 -6.15 12.98 -7.10
C PHE A 168 -5.41 12.01 -8.02
N PHE A 169 -5.12 10.78 -7.57
CA PHE A 169 -4.47 9.77 -8.40
C PHE A 169 -5.29 9.41 -9.63
N ALA A 170 -6.61 9.25 -9.49
CA ALA A 170 -7.52 8.98 -10.61
C ALA A 170 -7.48 10.05 -11.70
N ALA A 171 -7.24 11.31 -11.32
CA ALA A 171 -7.17 12.43 -12.26
C ALA A 171 -5.77 12.61 -12.88
N HIS A 172 -4.70 12.09 -12.27
CA HIS A 172 -3.32 12.39 -12.67
C HIS A 172 -2.53 11.18 -13.17
N ILE A 173 -2.96 9.95 -12.89
CA ILE A 173 -2.34 8.74 -13.45
C ILE A 173 -3.05 8.41 -14.77
N PRO A 174 -2.34 8.36 -15.91
CA PRO A 174 -2.96 8.29 -17.25
C PRO A 174 -3.85 7.07 -17.50
N GLN A 175 -3.51 5.92 -16.91
CA GLN A 175 -4.23 4.65 -17.07
C GLN A 175 -4.90 4.22 -15.76
N ALA A 176 -5.49 5.17 -15.04
CA ALA A 176 -6.13 4.90 -13.76
C ALA A 176 -7.60 4.56 -13.90
N GLU A 177 -8.01 3.45 -13.28
CA GLU A 177 -9.38 3.14 -12.93
C GLU A 177 -9.62 3.51 -11.47
N PHE A 178 -10.80 4.02 -11.12
CA PHE A 178 -11.12 4.43 -9.75
C PHE A 178 -12.45 3.85 -9.29
N GLU A 179 -12.44 3.18 -8.15
CA GLU A 179 -13.65 2.64 -7.52
C GLU A 179 -13.70 3.00 -6.05
N VAL A 180 -14.88 3.44 -5.58
CA VAL A 180 -15.19 3.64 -4.17
C VAL A 180 -15.98 2.44 -3.66
N ILE A 181 -15.50 1.81 -2.58
CA ILE A 181 -16.13 0.63 -2.00
C ILE A 181 -17.17 1.06 -0.97
N PRO A 182 -18.49 0.83 -1.24
CA PRO A 182 -19.56 1.31 -0.38
C PRO A 182 -19.53 0.70 1.02
N GLY A 183 -19.80 1.52 2.02
CA GLY A 183 -19.94 1.07 3.40
C GLY A 183 -18.66 0.70 4.13
N VAL A 184 -17.50 0.76 3.45
CA VAL A 184 -16.19 0.30 3.92
C VAL A 184 -15.33 1.46 4.38
N GLY A 185 -14.52 1.24 5.41
CA GLY A 185 -13.55 2.20 5.94
C GLY A 185 -12.18 2.09 5.27
N HIS A 186 -11.13 2.37 6.05
CA HIS A 186 -9.75 2.39 5.56
C HIS A 186 -9.18 0.99 5.28
N ILE A 187 -9.59 0.00 6.09
CA ILE A 187 -8.98 -1.35 6.10
C ILE A 187 -9.76 -2.28 5.18
N VAL A 188 -9.79 -1.94 3.90
CA VAL A 188 -10.62 -2.61 2.89
C VAL A 188 -10.39 -4.11 2.81
N ASN A 189 -9.13 -4.56 2.94
CA ASN A 189 -8.76 -5.97 2.87
C ASN A 189 -9.27 -6.83 4.04
N GLU A 190 -9.66 -6.21 5.16
CA GLU A 190 -10.25 -6.89 6.32
C GLU A 190 -11.76 -6.62 6.43
N GLU A 191 -12.20 -5.41 6.08
CA GLU A 191 -13.61 -5.02 6.18
C GLU A 191 -14.47 -5.60 5.05
N ALA A 192 -13.91 -5.79 3.85
CA ALA A 192 -14.63 -6.30 2.68
C ALA A 192 -13.77 -7.25 1.82
N PRO A 193 -13.20 -8.34 2.39
CA PRO A 193 -12.25 -9.19 1.69
C PRO A 193 -12.82 -9.83 0.41
N ALA A 194 -14.10 -10.25 0.43
CA ALA A 194 -14.76 -10.86 -0.73
C ALA A 194 -14.97 -9.87 -1.87
N GLN A 195 -15.39 -8.65 -1.54
CA GLN A 195 -15.59 -7.61 -2.54
C GLN A 195 -14.25 -7.19 -3.14
N LEU A 196 -13.23 -7.00 -2.30
CA LEU A 196 -11.88 -6.67 -2.76
C LEU A 196 -11.30 -7.77 -3.67
N ALA A 197 -11.42 -9.05 -3.27
CA ALA A 197 -10.95 -10.17 -4.08
C ALA A 197 -11.61 -10.20 -5.46
N ARG A 198 -12.92 -9.95 -5.55
CA ARG A 198 -13.64 -9.87 -6.82
C ARG A 198 -13.14 -8.71 -7.70
N ILE A 199 -12.96 -7.52 -7.11
CA ILE A 199 -12.46 -6.34 -7.84
C ILE A 199 -11.04 -6.61 -8.36
N LEU A 200 -10.14 -7.12 -7.52
CA LEU A 200 -8.77 -7.45 -7.92
C LEU A 200 -8.72 -8.54 -9.00
N THR A 201 -9.57 -9.56 -8.88
CA THR A 201 -9.65 -10.64 -9.88
C THR A 201 -10.07 -10.08 -11.25
N ASN A 202 -11.10 -9.23 -11.28
CA ASN A 202 -11.56 -8.62 -12.52
C ASN A 202 -10.48 -7.71 -13.14
N PHE A 203 -9.83 -6.89 -12.32
CA PHE A 203 -8.75 -6.02 -12.79
C PHE A 203 -7.59 -6.82 -13.40
N TYR A 204 -7.12 -7.86 -12.72
CA TYR A 204 -6.01 -8.66 -13.25
C TYR A 204 -6.41 -9.47 -14.50
N ALA A 205 -7.65 -9.96 -14.57
CA ALA A 205 -8.15 -10.69 -15.74
C ALA A 205 -8.26 -9.80 -16.99
N ALA A 206 -8.48 -8.50 -16.81
CA ALA A 206 -8.51 -7.55 -17.93
C ALA A 206 -7.10 -7.22 -18.48
N LEU A 207 -6.04 -7.61 -17.77
CA LEU A 207 -4.64 -7.41 -18.18
C LEU A 207 -4.02 -8.62 -18.90
N ASP A 208 -4.65 -9.78 -18.81
CA ASP A 208 -4.21 -11.04 -19.42
C ASP A 208 -4.80 -11.21 -20.83
#